data_ca1fa98481cd133f06d2d8731324ff7a
#
_entry.id   ca1fa98481cd133f06d2d8731324ff7a
#
_cell.length_a   1.000
_cell.length_b   1.000
_cell.length_c   1.000
_cell.angle_alpha   90.00
_cell.angle_beta   90.00
_cell.angle_gamma   90.00
#
_symmetry.space_group_name_H-M   'P 1'
#
loop_
_entity.id
_entity.type
_entity.pdbx_description
1 polymer ?
#
loop_
_entity_poly.entity_id
_entity_poly.type
_entity_poly.pdbx_seq_one_letter_code
_entity_poly.pdbx_strand_id
1 'polypeptide(L)'
;MNPSERIDRLIAETAGWRGKTLASIRKAVLAADREIVEEWKWMGSPVWSRDGMIAVANAHKGKVKLTFAHGAGLPDPDRLFNAGLEGNARRAIDFLEGDKVNDRALKDLVRAAIEYNQTKLKKNAAGARAKAKRSKKT
;
A
#
# COMPACT_ATOMS: atom_id res chain seq x y z
N MET A 1 3.26 10.20 20.01
CA MET A 1 3.87 9.05 19.26
C MET A 1 3.85 9.36 17.76
N ASN A 2 4.95 9.07 17.08
CA ASN A 2 4.97 9.17 15.63
C ASN A 2 4.27 7.95 14.99
N PRO A 3 3.99 7.98 13.68
CA PRO A 3 3.30 6.86 13.03
C PRO A 3 4.00 5.51 13.17
N SER A 4 5.33 5.47 13.02
CA SER A 4 6.08 4.21 13.14
C SER A 4 5.97 3.61 14.55
N GLU A 5 6.00 4.44 15.58
CA GLU A 5 5.81 3.99 16.96
C GLU A 5 4.39 3.47 17.20
N ARG A 6 3.38 4.09 16.59
CA ARG A 6 2.00 3.61 16.67
C ARG A 6 1.83 2.26 15.99
N ILE A 7 2.50 2.05 14.88
CA ILE A 7 2.48 0.77 14.17
C ILE A 7 3.21 -0.30 15.00
N ASP A 8 4.36 0.03 15.60
CA ASP A 8 5.06 -0.86 16.52
C ASP A 8 4.13 -1.34 17.64
N ARG A 9 3.39 -0.41 18.22
CA ARG A 9 2.47 -0.68 19.32
C ARG A 9 1.30 -1.55 18.86
N LEU A 10 0.72 -1.25 17.70
CA LEU A 10 -0.36 -2.05 17.14
C LEU A 10 0.08 -3.50 16.95
N ILE A 11 1.25 -3.72 16.39
CA ILE A 11 1.80 -5.07 16.18
C ILE A 11 1.99 -5.77 17.51
N ALA A 12 2.59 -5.08 18.49
CA ALA A 12 2.83 -5.65 19.82
C ALA A 12 1.54 -6.01 20.56
N GLU A 13 0.50 -5.22 20.39
CA GLU A 13 -0.79 -5.41 21.06
C GLU A 13 -1.73 -6.36 20.29
N THR A 14 -1.44 -6.68 19.03
CA THR A 14 -2.24 -7.61 18.24
C THR A 14 -1.76 -9.03 18.51
N ALA A 15 -2.52 -9.76 19.32
CA ALA A 15 -2.13 -11.10 19.74
C ALA A 15 -2.17 -12.12 18.60
N GLY A 16 -1.30 -13.12 18.70
CA GLY A 16 -1.31 -14.31 17.85
C GLY A 16 -0.84 -14.07 16.42
N TRP A 17 -1.40 -14.84 15.50
CA TRP A 17 -0.95 -14.87 14.12
C TRP A 17 -1.17 -13.53 13.38
N ARG A 18 -2.17 -12.75 13.77
CA ARG A 18 -2.45 -11.48 13.10
C ARG A 18 -1.33 -10.46 13.33
N GLY A 19 -0.80 -10.38 14.55
CA GLY A 19 0.33 -9.53 14.85
C GLY A 19 1.59 -9.93 14.07
N LYS A 20 1.85 -11.23 13.98
CA LYS A 20 2.97 -11.75 13.20
C LYS A 20 2.81 -11.44 11.72
N THR A 21 1.61 -11.57 11.19
CA THR A 21 1.31 -11.25 9.79
C THR A 21 1.51 -9.75 9.51
N LEU A 22 1.02 -8.88 10.39
CA LEU A 22 1.25 -7.44 10.28
C LEU A 22 2.75 -7.11 10.27
N ALA A 23 3.52 -7.74 11.15
CA ALA A 23 4.97 -7.53 11.22
C ALA A 23 5.66 -7.96 9.91
N SER A 24 5.26 -9.09 9.35
CA SER A 24 5.80 -9.59 8.08
C SER A 24 5.45 -8.70 6.91
N ILE A 25 4.21 -8.21 6.85
CA ILE A 25 3.77 -7.25 5.84
C ILE A 25 4.60 -5.97 5.92
N ARG A 26 4.71 -5.40 7.11
CA ARG A 26 5.49 -4.17 7.34
C ARG A 26 6.93 -4.32 6.88
N LYS A 27 7.55 -5.43 7.25
CA LYS A 27 8.94 -5.72 6.88
C LYS A 27 9.11 -5.76 5.35
N ALA A 28 8.23 -6.45 4.64
CA ALA A 28 8.27 -6.57 3.18
C ALA A 28 8.02 -5.22 2.51
N VAL A 29 7.04 -4.46 2.99
CA VAL A 29 6.72 -3.12 2.45
C VAL A 29 7.91 -2.19 2.60
N LEU A 30 8.48 -2.08 3.80
CA LEU A 30 9.61 -1.18 4.04
C LEU A 30 10.88 -1.61 3.31
N ALA A 31 11.04 -2.91 3.07
CA ALA A 31 12.19 -3.43 2.32
C ALA A 31 12.08 -3.15 0.82
N ALA A 32 10.90 -2.84 0.31
CA ALA A 32 10.71 -2.56 -1.11
C ALA A 32 11.37 -1.26 -1.55
N ASP A 33 11.40 -0.25 -0.67
CA ASP A 33 12.00 1.04 -0.96
C ASP A 33 12.26 1.81 0.34
N ARG A 34 13.46 2.37 0.47
CA ARG A 34 13.87 3.07 1.70
C ARG A 34 13.19 4.43 1.90
N GLU A 35 12.56 4.98 0.88
CA GLU A 35 11.89 6.28 0.97
C GLU A 35 10.39 6.16 1.24
N ILE A 36 9.90 4.96 1.51
CA ILE A 36 8.51 4.76 1.91
C ILE A 36 8.28 5.42 3.27
N VAL A 37 7.19 6.19 3.34
CA VAL A 37 6.75 6.87 4.55
C VAL A 37 5.65 6.05 5.22
N GLU A 38 5.79 5.83 6.52
CA GLU A 38 4.73 5.22 7.33
C GLU A 38 3.82 6.30 7.89
N GLU A 39 2.53 6.10 7.77
CA GLU A 39 1.51 7.01 8.27
C GLU A 39 0.51 6.25 9.15
N TRP A 40 -0.24 7.01 9.96
CA TRP A 40 -1.27 6.46 10.84
C TRP A 40 -2.55 7.24 10.58
N LYS A 41 -3.55 6.57 10.03
CA LYS A 41 -4.79 7.24 9.58
C LYS A 41 -6.05 6.52 10.05
N TRP A 42 -7.15 7.19 9.93
CA TRP A 42 -8.49 6.65 10.16
C TRP A 42 -8.63 5.89 11.48
N MET A 43 -8.21 6.52 12.57
CA MET A 43 -8.38 6.00 13.93
C MET A 43 -7.67 4.66 14.19
N GLY A 44 -6.62 4.37 13.47
CA GLY A 44 -5.81 3.23 13.83
C GLY A 44 -5.33 2.34 12.70
N SER A 45 -5.18 2.89 11.50
CA SER A 45 -4.70 2.10 10.36
C SER A 45 -3.29 2.49 9.93
N PRO A 46 -2.35 1.52 9.88
CA PRO A 46 -1.07 1.72 9.22
C PRO A 46 -1.27 1.99 7.73
N VAL A 47 -0.63 3.04 7.24
CA VAL A 47 -0.65 3.41 5.82
C VAL A 47 0.77 3.62 5.36
N TRP A 48 1.10 3.16 4.16
CA TRP A 48 2.39 3.36 3.54
C TRP A 48 2.22 4.17 2.27
N SER A 49 3.11 5.15 2.09
CA SER A 49 3.06 6.09 0.97
C SER A 49 4.44 6.34 0.42
N ARG A 50 4.52 6.53 -0.88
CA ARG A 50 5.64 7.15 -1.58
C ARG A 50 5.11 7.73 -2.88
N ASP A 51 5.20 9.06 -3.02
CA ASP A 51 4.65 9.79 -4.17
C ASP A 51 3.15 9.56 -4.34
N GLY A 52 2.47 9.25 -3.25
CA GLY A 52 1.07 8.91 -3.15
C GLY A 52 0.87 7.67 -2.30
N MET A 53 -0.37 7.39 -1.95
CA MET A 53 -0.70 6.24 -1.14
C MET A 53 -0.36 4.93 -1.87
N ILE A 54 0.26 4.02 -1.16
CA ILE A 54 0.53 2.65 -1.63
C ILE A 54 -0.54 1.72 -1.10
N ALA A 55 -0.61 1.56 0.21
CA ALA A 55 -1.46 0.55 0.83
C ALA A 55 -1.82 0.89 2.27
N VAL A 56 -2.89 0.27 2.75
CA VAL A 56 -3.36 0.36 4.13
C VAL A 56 -3.56 -1.05 4.67
N ALA A 57 -3.17 -1.28 5.93
CA ALA A 57 -3.35 -2.57 6.59
C ALA A 57 -4.41 -2.47 7.68
N ASN A 58 -5.24 -3.51 7.78
CA ASN A 58 -6.24 -3.63 8.84
C ASN A 58 -6.29 -5.07 9.36
N ALA A 59 -6.24 -5.22 10.66
CA ALA A 59 -6.45 -6.51 11.30
C ALA A 59 -7.94 -6.65 11.66
N HIS A 60 -8.58 -7.64 11.08
CA HIS A 60 -9.97 -8.00 11.37
C HIS A 60 -9.99 -9.26 12.21
N LYS A 61 -11.19 -9.67 12.66
CA LYS A 61 -11.34 -10.82 13.55
C LYS A 61 -10.73 -12.12 13.00
N GLY A 62 -10.94 -12.41 11.73
CA GLY A 62 -10.47 -13.65 11.11
C GLY A 62 -9.45 -13.47 9.99
N LYS A 63 -8.94 -12.27 9.80
CA LYS A 63 -8.00 -12.01 8.70
C LYS A 63 -7.22 -10.71 8.90
N VAL A 64 -6.12 -10.59 8.20
CA VAL A 64 -5.41 -9.32 8.00
C VAL A 64 -5.59 -8.91 6.56
N LYS A 65 -6.09 -7.71 6.33
CA LYS A 65 -6.33 -7.17 4.99
C LYS A 65 -5.29 -6.11 4.67
N LEU A 66 -4.66 -6.23 3.50
CA LEU A 66 -3.77 -5.21 2.94
C LEU A 66 -4.41 -4.70 1.65
N THR A 67 -4.87 -3.45 1.68
CA THR A 67 -5.57 -2.84 0.54
C THR A 67 -4.64 -1.89 -0.19
N PHE A 68 -4.45 -2.12 -1.48
CA PHE A 68 -3.67 -1.24 -2.36
C PHE A 68 -4.59 -0.20 -2.99
N ALA A 69 -4.24 1.07 -2.81
CA ALA A 69 -5.08 2.19 -3.27
C ALA A 69 -5.36 2.16 -4.78
N HIS A 70 -4.40 1.71 -5.57
CA HIS A 70 -4.50 1.64 -7.03
C HIS A 70 -4.34 0.22 -7.56
N GLY A 71 -4.73 -0.77 -6.76
CA GLY A 71 -4.52 -2.18 -7.07
C GLY A 71 -5.03 -2.62 -8.43
N ALA A 72 -6.15 -2.07 -8.88
CA ALA A 72 -6.73 -2.42 -10.19
C ALA A 72 -5.83 -2.05 -11.36
N GLY A 73 -4.94 -1.07 -11.19
CA GLY A 73 -4.01 -0.62 -12.23
C GLY A 73 -2.62 -1.25 -12.14
N LEU A 74 -2.40 -2.16 -11.19
CA LEU A 74 -1.08 -2.76 -10.97
C LEU A 74 -0.95 -4.13 -11.64
N PRO A 75 0.23 -4.44 -12.20
CA PRO A 75 0.51 -5.82 -12.59
C PRO A 75 0.59 -6.69 -11.33
N ASP A 76 0.00 -7.85 -11.39
CA ASP A 76 -0.01 -8.81 -10.29
C ASP A 76 0.29 -10.21 -10.82
N PRO A 77 1.53 -10.43 -11.32
CA PRO A 77 1.89 -11.71 -11.93
C PRO A 77 1.87 -12.87 -10.94
N ASP A 78 2.08 -12.59 -9.65
CA ASP A 78 2.07 -13.60 -8.60
C ASP A 78 0.66 -13.85 -8.04
N ARG A 79 -0.35 -13.17 -8.57
CA ARG A 79 -1.75 -13.31 -8.17
C ARG A 79 -1.97 -13.13 -6.68
N LEU A 80 -1.39 -12.07 -6.12
CA LEU A 80 -1.53 -11.77 -4.70
C LEU A 80 -2.92 -11.26 -4.35
N PHE A 81 -3.52 -10.43 -5.20
CA PHE A 81 -4.86 -9.90 -4.93
C PHE A 81 -5.90 -11.02 -4.92
N ASN A 82 -6.63 -11.13 -3.82
CA ASN A 82 -7.67 -12.13 -3.64
C ASN A 82 -8.97 -11.55 -3.06
N ALA A 83 -9.05 -10.23 -2.95
CA ALA A 83 -10.23 -9.52 -2.44
C ALA A 83 -10.39 -8.20 -3.18
N GLY A 84 -11.64 -7.72 -3.26
CA GLY A 84 -11.93 -6.47 -3.93
C GLY A 84 -11.68 -6.49 -5.44
N LEU A 85 -11.73 -7.66 -6.07
CA LEU A 85 -11.35 -7.84 -7.48
C LEU A 85 -12.27 -7.13 -8.47
N GLU A 86 -13.45 -6.74 -8.03
CA GLU A 86 -14.41 -5.99 -8.86
C GLU A 86 -14.27 -4.47 -8.70
N GLY A 87 -13.41 -4.02 -7.80
CA GLY A 87 -13.16 -2.59 -7.57
C GLY A 87 -12.49 -1.92 -8.77
N ASN A 88 -12.91 -0.70 -9.06
CA ASN A 88 -12.34 0.09 -10.16
C ASN A 88 -10.95 0.63 -9.86
N ALA A 89 -10.59 0.78 -8.61
CA ALA A 89 -9.30 1.32 -8.19
C ALA A 89 -8.61 0.42 -7.17
N ARG A 90 -9.27 0.13 -6.05
CA ARG A 90 -8.69 -0.62 -4.94
C ARG A 90 -8.76 -2.12 -5.15
N ARG A 91 -7.72 -2.83 -4.72
CA ARG A 91 -7.71 -4.28 -4.58
C ARG A 91 -6.97 -4.65 -3.32
N ALA A 92 -7.28 -5.80 -2.78
CA ALA A 92 -6.73 -6.20 -1.48
C ALA A 92 -6.23 -7.64 -1.48
N ILE A 93 -5.35 -7.88 -0.51
CA ILE A 93 -4.89 -9.21 -0.15
C ILE A 93 -5.46 -9.51 1.24
N ASP A 94 -6.24 -10.58 1.33
CA ASP A 94 -6.69 -11.11 2.62
C ASP A 94 -5.74 -12.22 3.04
N PHE A 95 -5.10 -12.04 4.19
CA PHE A 95 -4.27 -13.07 4.81
C PHE A 95 -5.08 -13.76 5.89
N LEU A 96 -5.19 -15.09 5.79
CA LEU A 96 -5.86 -15.93 6.77
C LEU A 96 -4.83 -16.58 7.68
N GLU A 97 -5.29 -17.19 8.77
CA GLU A 97 -4.39 -17.92 9.66
C GLU A 97 -3.66 -19.03 8.91
N GLY A 98 -2.34 -19.08 9.08
CA GLY A 98 -1.50 -20.03 8.37
C GLY A 98 -0.96 -19.55 7.03
N ASP A 99 -1.51 -18.48 6.47
CA ASP A 99 -0.97 -17.91 5.24
C ASP A 99 0.38 -17.26 5.50
N LYS A 100 1.33 -17.52 4.61
CA LYS A 100 2.65 -16.90 4.67
C LYS A 100 2.70 -15.69 3.77
N VAL A 101 3.37 -14.65 4.25
CA VAL A 101 3.65 -13.47 3.41
C VAL A 101 4.78 -13.82 2.47
N ASN A 102 4.53 -13.75 1.16
CA ASN A 102 5.58 -13.93 0.15
C ASN A 102 6.34 -12.60 0.01
N ASP A 103 7.48 -12.51 0.69
CA ASP A 103 8.26 -11.27 0.76
C ASP A 103 8.64 -10.74 -0.62
N ARG A 104 9.14 -11.60 -1.50
CA ARG A 104 9.54 -11.18 -2.85
C ARG A 104 8.36 -10.65 -3.66
N ALA A 105 7.29 -11.41 -3.68
CA ALA A 105 6.11 -11.01 -4.46
C ALA A 105 5.49 -9.72 -3.93
N LEU A 106 5.42 -9.58 -2.61
CA LEU A 106 4.87 -8.37 -1.99
C LEU A 106 5.78 -7.15 -2.25
N LYS A 107 7.09 -7.31 -2.14
CA LYS A 107 8.03 -6.23 -2.49
C LYS A 107 7.86 -5.79 -3.94
N ASP A 108 7.74 -6.73 -4.86
CA ASP A 108 7.55 -6.43 -6.28
C ASP A 108 6.24 -5.67 -6.52
N LEU A 109 5.17 -6.06 -5.84
CA LEU A 109 3.89 -5.39 -5.94
C LEU A 109 3.95 -3.96 -5.37
N VAL A 110 4.63 -3.77 -4.25
CA VAL A 110 4.83 -2.43 -3.66
C VAL A 110 5.64 -1.55 -4.61
N ARG A 111 6.69 -2.09 -5.22
CA ARG A 111 7.49 -1.35 -6.21
C ARG A 111 6.65 -0.96 -7.43
N ALA A 112 5.77 -1.84 -7.88
CA ALA A 112 4.83 -1.52 -8.96
C ALA A 112 3.89 -0.39 -8.57
N ALA A 113 3.43 -0.36 -7.32
CA ALA A 113 2.58 0.71 -6.81
C ALA A 113 3.33 2.05 -6.78
N ILE A 114 4.59 2.05 -6.39
CA ILE A 114 5.42 3.26 -6.40
C ILE A 114 5.58 3.77 -7.83
N GLU A 115 5.91 2.89 -8.77
CA GLU A 115 6.04 3.23 -10.18
C GLU A 115 4.75 3.81 -10.75
N TYR A 116 3.61 3.23 -10.39
CA TYR A 116 2.29 3.75 -10.76
C TYR A 116 2.11 5.19 -10.27
N ASN A 117 2.40 5.44 -9.00
CA ASN A 117 2.29 6.76 -8.40
C ASN A 117 3.19 7.78 -9.11
N GLN A 118 4.43 7.41 -9.37
CA GLN A 118 5.40 8.28 -10.05
C GLN A 118 4.98 8.60 -11.48
N THR A 119 4.47 7.62 -12.20
CA THR A 119 3.96 7.81 -13.56
C THR A 119 2.78 8.76 -13.57
N LYS A 120 1.86 8.61 -12.60
CA LYS A 120 0.69 9.48 -12.47
C LYS A 120 1.10 10.93 -12.16
N LEU A 121 2.10 11.13 -11.30
CA LEU A 121 2.63 12.46 -11.01
C LEU A 121 3.22 13.11 -12.25
N LYS A 122 3.96 12.38 -13.06
CA LYS A 122 4.53 12.88 -14.32
C LYS A 122 3.43 13.29 -15.31
N LYS A 123 2.38 12.50 -15.44
CA LYS A 123 1.23 12.81 -16.29
C LYS A 123 0.52 14.06 -15.82
N ASN A 124 0.32 14.21 -14.51
CA ASN A 124 -0.32 15.39 -13.93
C ASN A 124 0.52 16.64 -14.18
N ALA A 125 1.83 16.56 -14.01
CA ALA A 125 2.75 17.66 -14.27
C ALA A 125 2.74 18.06 -15.74
N ALA A 126 2.76 17.08 -16.67
CA ALA A 126 2.67 17.36 -18.10
C ALA A 126 1.33 18.00 -18.48
N GLY A 127 0.22 17.53 -17.89
CA GLY A 127 -1.10 18.11 -18.09
C GLY A 127 -1.18 19.56 -17.59
N ALA A 128 -0.60 19.84 -16.41
CA ALA A 128 -0.55 21.20 -15.87
C ALA A 128 0.28 22.14 -16.78
N ARG A 129 1.41 21.68 -17.28
CA ARG A 129 2.23 22.46 -18.23
C ARG A 129 1.49 22.73 -19.54
N ALA A 130 0.78 21.76 -20.07
CA ALA A 130 -0.02 21.92 -21.28
C ALA A 130 -1.13 22.95 -21.08
N LYS A 131 -1.82 22.90 -19.94
CA LYS A 131 -2.83 23.91 -19.57
C LYS A 131 -2.23 25.31 -19.47
N ALA A 132 -1.09 25.45 -18.80
CA ALA A 132 -0.41 26.75 -18.67
C ALA A 132 -0.02 27.32 -20.03
N LYS A 133 0.48 26.50 -20.94
CA LYS A 133 0.83 26.92 -22.30
C LYS A 133 -0.40 27.36 -23.10
N ARG A 134 -1.55 26.67 -22.97
CA ARG A 134 -2.79 27.07 -23.64
C ARG A 134 -3.30 28.40 -23.13
N SER A 135 -3.25 28.64 -21.82
CA SER A 135 -3.66 29.89 -21.21
C SER A 135 -2.83 31.06 -21.69
N LYS A 136 -1.53 30.88 -21.97
CA LYS A 136 -0.64 31.94 -22.45
C LYS A 136 -0.84 32.30 -23.94
N LYS A 137 -1.56 31.48 -24.70
CA LYS A 137 -1.83 31.70 -26.14
C LYS A 137 -3.10 32.50 -26.41
N THR A 138 -3.85 32.76 -25.39
CA THR A 138 -5.04 33.64 -25.48
C THR A 138 -4.71 35.04 -24.97
#